data_661397305d9ef6ed23af233c9eecf1ae
#
_entry.id   661397305d9ef6ed23af233c9eecf1ae
#
_cell.length_a   1.000
_cell.length_b   1.000
_cell.length_c   1.000
_cell.angle_alpha   90.00
_cell.angle_beta   90.00
_cell.angle_gamma   90.00
#
_symmetry.space_group_name_H-M   'P 1'
#
loop_
_entity.id
_entity.type
_entity.pdbx_description
1 polymer ?
#
loop_
_entity_poly.entity_id
_entity_poly.type
_entity_poly.pdbx_seq_one_letter_code
_entity_poly.pdbx_strand_id
1 'polypeptide(L)'
;MNIFNVINETKLIPLTTITSREDVEPLCEVLIEASIPLIEITLRDERTLDAIDEFNKFPEVHLGVGTIRSESHIDLAINASASFLISPGYSENLLNYAKQNNIPLIPGVQTPSEIIKANEAGLTTLKFFPAELSGGVDRLKAYRSVFSDIKFIPTGGITNENALSYLALDNVMAVGASALISPDLVNSKSWSEIKNNLKESKELINKS
;
A
#
# COMPACT_ATOMS: atom_id res chain seq x y z
N MET A 1 -10.46 -4.67 -13.89
CA MET A 1 -8.99 -4.88 -13.92
C MET A 1 -8.59 -5.52 -12.60
N ASN A 2 -7.66 -6.48 -12.57
CA ASN A 2 -7.21 -7.07 -11.30
C ASN A 2 -6.26 -6.08 -10.61
N ILE A 3 -6.52 -5.70 -9.37
CA ILE A 3 -5.71 -4.70 -8.64
C ILE A 3 -4.23 -5.11 -8.50
N PHE A 4 -3.94 -6.41 -8.39
CA PHE A 4 -2.56 -6.88 -8.34
C PHE A 4 -1.77 -6.60 -9.63
N ASN A 5 -2.44 -6.57 -10.81
CA ASN A 5 -1.81 -6.15 -12.04
C ASN A 5 -1.45 -4.66 -12.01
N VAL A 6 -2.36 -3.81 -11.52
CA VAL A 6 -2.10 -2.36 -11.37
C VAL A 6 -0.91 -2.13 -10.43
N ILE A 7 -0.88 -2.82 -9.28
CA ILE A 7 0.22 -2.73 -8.32
C ILE A 7 1.55 -3.18 -8.95
N ASN A 8 1.54 -4.30 -9.68
CA ASN A 8 2.74 -4.82 -10.33
C ASN A 8 3.27 -3.92 -11.46
N GLU A 9 2.39 -3.28 -12.23
CA GLU A 9 2.76 -2.33 -13.29
C GLU A 9 3.24 -0.99 -12.71
N THR A 10 2.61 -0.53 -11.63
CA THR A 10 2.99 0.73 -10.98
C THR A 10 4.28 0.57 -10.19
N LYS A 11 4.51 -0.59 -9.57
CA LYS A 11 5.64 -0.94 -8.68
C LYS A 11 5.79 -0.03 -7.44
N LEU A 12 4.84 0.86 -7.22
CA LEU A 12 4.84 1.83 -6.13
C LEU A 12 3.42 1.99 -5.57
N ILE A 13 3.28 1.88 -4.26
CA ILE A 13 2.07 2.23 -3.52
C ILE A 13 2.41 3.43 -2.63
N PRO A 14 2.13 4.66 -3.07
CA PRO A 14 2.22 5.82 -2.17
C PRO A 14 1.24 5.63 -1.02
N LEU A 15 1.62 6.02 0.19
CA LEU A 15 0.70 5.92 1.33
C LEU A 15 0.76 7.14 2.23
N THR A 16 -0.40 7.53 2.74
CA THR A 16 -0.53 8.66 3.65
C THR A 16 -1.72 8.49 4.60
N THR A 17 -1.93 9.47 5.45
CA THR A 17 -3.13 9.65 6.26
C THR A 17 -3.74 10.99 5.89
N ILE A 18 -5.03 11.02 5.59
CA ILE A 18 -5.79 12.25 5.32
C ILE A 18 -6.65 12.59 6.54
N THR A 19 -6.90 13.88 6.77
CA THR A 19 -7.69 14.35 7.90
C THR A 19 -8.78 15.33 7.50
N SER A 20 -8.90 15.64 6.20
CA SER A 20 -9.94 16.50 5.65
C SER A 20 -10.43 15.94 4.30
N ARG A 21 -11.74 16.04 4.07
CA ARG A 21 -12.37 15.70 2.77
C ARG A 21 -11.86 16.58 1.64
N GLU A 22 -11.51 17.83 1.94
CA GLU A 22 -11.00 18.80 0.96
C GLU A 22 -9.63 18.41 0.38
N ASP A 23 -8.89 17.53 1.05
CA ASP A 23 -7.58 17.09 0.61
C ASP A 23 -7.66 15.96 -0.43
N VAL A 24 -8.81 15.29 -0.57
CA VAL A 24 -8.96 14.11 -1.44
C VAL A 24 -8.87 14.49 -2.92
N GLU A 25 -9.61 15.50 -3.36
CA GLU A 25 -9.60 15.93 -4.76
C GLU A 25 -8.20 16.31 -5.24
N PRO A 26 -7.48 17.28 -4.60
CA PRO A 26 -6.14 17.63 -5.06
C PRO A 26 -5.13 16.48 -4.94
N LEU A 27 -5.31 15.58 -3.97
CA LEU A 27 -4.49 14.37 -3.86
C LEU A 27 -4.72 13.43 -5.04
N CYS A 28 -5.97 13.20 -5.43
CA CYS A 28 -6.29 12.38 -6.61
C CYS A 28 -5.75 12.99 -7.90
N GLU A 29 -5.87 14.33 -8.07
CA GLU A 29 -5.32 15.03 -9.23
C GLU A 29 -3.81 14.83 -9.38
N VAL A 30 -3.04 14.99 -8.30
CA VAL A 30 -1.57 14.82 -8.37
C VAL A 30 -1.17 13.36 -8.62
N LEU A 31 -1.93 12.38 -8.13
CA LEU A 31 -1.71 10.96 -8.41
C LEU A 31 -1.94 10.64 -9.90
N ILE A 32 -3.02 11.14 -10.48
CA ILE A 32 -3.35 10.97 -11.90
C ILE A 32 -2.28 11.64 -12.77
N GLU A 33 -1.90 12.88 -12.47
CA GLU A 33 -0.86 13.62 -13.19
C GLU A 33 0.52 12.98 -13.10
N ALA A 34 0.80 12.24 -12.03
CA ALA A 34 2.03 11.46 -11.86
C ALA A 34 1.96 10.08 -12.52
N SER A 35 0.82 9.69 -13.11
CA SER A 35 0.57 8.35 -13.66
C SER A 35 0.76 7.24 -12.61
N ILE A 36 0.30 7.49 -11.38
CA ILE A 36 0.28 6.55 -10.25
C ILE A 36 -1.17 6.44 -9.77
N PRO A 37 -2.05 5.69 -10.49
CA PRO A 37 -3.49 5.67 -10.23
C PRO A 37 -3.87 4.78 -9.03
N LEU A 38 -3.07 4.78 -7.99
CA LEU A 38 -3.36 4.05 -6.75
C LEU A 38 -2.70 4.70 -5.54
N ILE A 39 -3.32 4.49 -4.37
CA ILE A 39 -2.83 5.00 -3.08
C ILE A 39 -3.30 4.10 -1.93
N GLU A 40 -2.51 4.00 -0.85
CA GLU A 40 -2.95 3.45 0.44
C GLU A 40 -3.28 4.60 1.40
N ILE A 41 -4.55 4.76 1.81
CA ILE A 41 -4.95 5.66 2.88
C ILE A 41 -5.00 4.89 4.20
N THR A 42 -4.21 5.33 5.18
CA THR A 42 -4.08 4.62 6.46
C THR A 42 -5.07 5.12 7.51
N LEU A 43 -5.79 4.20 8.17
CA LEU A 43 -6.73 4.49 9.25
C LEU A 43 -5.98 4.67 10.59
N ARG A 44 -5.05 5.63 10.65
CA ARG A 44 -4.28 5.96 11.86
C ARG A 44 -4.86 7.15 12.63
N ASP A 45 -5.74 7.90 11.99
CA ASP A 45 -6.42 9.08 12.53
C ASP A 45 -7.93 8.90 12.36
N GLU A 46 -8.70 9.17 13.41
CA GLU A 46 -10.17 9.01 13.37
C GLU A 46 -10.83 9.92 12.33
N ARG A 47 -10.26 11.11 12.06
CA ARG A 47 -10.75 12.03 11.03
C ARG A 47 -10.69 11.45 9.60
N THR A 48 -9.80 10.47 9.37
CA THR A 48 -9.75 9.75 8.09
C THR A 48 -11.07 9.04 7.79
N LEU A 49 -11.77 8.56 8.82
CA LEU A 49 -13.03 7.84 8.68
C LEU A 49 -14.13 8.71 8.04
N ASP A 50 -14.10 10.02 8.31
CA ASP A 50 -15.06 10.99 7.77
C ASP A 50 -14.69 11.50 6.37
N ALA A 51 -13.44 11.28 5.94
CA ALA A 51 -12.91 11.81 4.69
C ALA A 51 -12.80 10.76 3.57
N ILE A 52 -12.67 9.47 3.95
CA ILE A 52 -12.28 8.43 3.00
C ILE A 52 -13.34 8.13 1.93
N ASP A 53 -14.62 8.32 2.21
CA ASP A 53 -15.71 8.10 1.26
C ASP A 53 -15.72 9.12 0.10
N GLU A 54 -15.00 10.23 0.24
CA GLU A 54 -14.83 11.23 -0.82
C GLU A 54 -14.11 10.65 -2.05
N PHE A 55 -13.27 9.61 -1.86
CA PHE A 55 -12.62 8.89 -2.96
C PHE A 55 -13.60 8.25 -3.95
N ASN A 56 -14.86 8.01 -3.56
CA ASN A 56 -15.91 7.53 -4.47
C ASN A 56 -16.14 8.43 -5.70
N LYS A 57 -15.72 9.70 -5.62
CA LYS A 57 -15.82 10.66 -6.73
C LYS A 57 -14.69 10.51 -7.76
N PHE A 58 -13.67 9.74 -7.45
CA PHE A 58 -12.45 9.59 -8.26
C PHE A 58 -12.19 8.11 -8.62
N PRO A 59 -13.07 7.48 -9.44
CA PRO A 59 -13.00 6.05 -9.76
C PRO A 59 -11.75 5.66 -10.56
N GLU A 60 -11.01 6.63 -11.13
CA GLU A 60 -9.74 6.42 -11.79
C GLU A 60 -8.57 6.18 -10.83
N VAL A 61 -8.75 6.50 -9.53
CA VAL A 61 -7.76 6.25 -8.48
C VAL A 61 -8.16 5.01 -7.68
N HIS A 62 -7.36 3.96 -7.73
CA HIS A 62 -7.57 2.74 -6.96
C HIS A 62 -7.24 2.99 -5.48
N LEU A 63 -8.26 3.18 -4.66
CA LEU A 63 -8.12 3.33 -3.22
C LEU A 63 -7.76 2.01 -2.57
N GLY A 64 -6.64 1.96 -1.87
CA GLY A 64 -6.31 0.97 -0.85
C GLY A 64 -6.56 1.52 0.53
N VAL A 65 -7.15 0.75 1.42
CA VAL A 65 -7.34 1.15 2.82
C VAL A 65 -6.38 0.37 3.71
N GLY A 66 -5.48 1.11 4.37
CA GLY A 66 -4.44 0.57 5.22
C GLY A 66 -4.74 0.65 6.71
N THR A 67 -3.95 -0.07 7.50
CA THR A 67 -4.12 -0.19 8.96
C THR A 67 -5.42 -0.91 9.34
N ILE A 68 -5.87 -1.86 8.51
CA ILE A 68 -7.03 -2.70 8.81
C ILE A 68 -6.74 -3.57 10.02
N ARG A 69 -7.52 -3.40 11.11
CA ARG A 69 -7.37 -4.12 12.38
C ARG A 69 -8.69 -4.66 12.93
N SER A 70 -9.81 -4.38 12.28
CA SER A 70 -11.14 -4.85 12.67
C SER A 70 -12.04 -5.02 11.44
N GLU A 71 -13.13 -5.77 11.59
CA GLU A 71 -14.16 -5.91 10.57
C GLU A 71 -14.82 -4.56 10.24
N SER A 72 -15.03 -3.70 11.24
CA SER A 72 -15.56 -2.35 11.02
C SER A 72 -14.67 -1.48 10.13
N HIS A 73 -13.35 -1.68 10.14
CA HIS A 73 -12.46 -1.01 9.19
C HIS A 73 -12.65 -1.55 7.76
N ILE A 74 -13.01 -2.84 7.62
CA ILE A 74 -13.32 -3.42 6.31
C ILE A 74 -14.64 -2.85 5.78
N ASP A 75 -15.67 -2.73 6.65
CA ASP A 75 -16.95 -2.12 6.27
C ASP A 75 -16.78 -0.67 5.79
N LEU A 76 -15.97 0.12 6.50
CA LEU A 76 -15.62 1.48 6.10
C LEU A 76 -14.93 1.50 4.72
N ALA A 77 -13.99 0.60 4.49
CA ALA A 77 -13.29 0.51 3.22
C ALA A 77 -14.24 0.14 2.06
N ILE A 78 -15.18 -0.78 2.30
CA ILE A 78 -16.20 -1.16 1.32
C ILE A 78 -17.10 0.02 0.99
N ASN A 79 -17.55 0.77 1.99
CA ASN A 79 -18.39 1.96 1.79
C ASN A 79 -17.65 3.07 1.01
N ALA A 80 -16.33 3.15 1.15
CA ALA A 80 -15.46 4.03 0.38
C ALA A 80 -15.06 3.46 -0.99
N SER A 81 -15.65 2.34 -1.44
CA SER A 81 -15.35 1.64 -2.70
C SER A 81 -13.87 1.27 -2.86
N ALA A 82 -13.21 0.91 -1.76
CA ALA A 82 -11.81 0.51 -1.79
C ALA A 82 -11.56 -0.68 -2.72
N SER A 83 -10.50 -0.61 -3.49
CA SER A 83 -10.07 -1.66 -4.42
C SER A 83 -9.30 -2.79 -3.73
N PHE A 84 -8.68 -2.51 -2.58
CA PHE A 84 -7.92 -3.46 -1.78
C PHE A 84 -7.72 -3.00 -0.34
N LEU A 85 -7.37 -3.94 0.52
CA LEU A 85 -7.12 -3.72 1.93
C LEU A 85 -5.68 -4.06 2.29
N ILE A 86 -5.13 -3.35 3.27
CA ILE A 86 -3.81 -3.65 3.83
C ILE A 86 -3.90 -3.68 5.35
N SER A 87 -3.47 -4.79 5.97
CA SER A 87 -3.35 -4.88 7.42
C SER A 87 -1.89 -4.85 7.88
N PRO A 88 -1.60 -4.38 9.10
CA PRO A 88 -0.23 -4.35 9.63
C PRO A 88 0.31 -5.74 9.97
N GLY A 89 -0.55 -6.74 10.12
CA GLY A 89 -0.22 -8.12 10.43
C GLY A 89 -1.27 -9.09 9.89
N TYR A 90 -0.95 -10.38 9.92
CA TYR A 90 -1.86 -11.45 9.51
C TYR A 90 -2.94 -11.70 10.57
N SER A 91 -4.18 -11.79 10.15
CA SER A 91 -5.33 -12.21 10.95
C SER A 91 -6.26 -13.05 10.08
N GLU A 92 -6.50 -14.29 10.52
CA GLU A 92 -7.41 -15.21 9.82
C GLU A 92 -8.84 -14.69 9.79
N ASN A 93 -9.31 -14.10 10.90
CA ASN A 93 -10.65 -13.51 10.96
C ASN A 93 -10.82 -12.37 9.96
N LEU A 94 -9.87 -11.44 9.89
CA LEU A 94 -9.92 -10.34 8.91
C LEU A 94 -9.85 -10.85 7.47
N LEU A 95 -9.01 -11.87 7.22
CA LEU A 95 -8.93 -12.47 5.89
C LEU A 95 -10.25 -13.13 5.48
N ASN A 96 -10.87 -13.89 6.37
CA ASN A 96 -12.14 -14.55 6.10
C ASN A 96 -13.27 -13.52 5.87
N TYR A 97 -13.30 -12.46 6.67
CA TYR A 97 -14.28 -11.38 6.50
C TYR A 97 -14.08 -10.62 5.17
N ALA A 98 -12.85 -10.31 4.82
CA ALA A 98 -12.53 -9.69 3.53
C ALA A 98 -12.91 -10.59 2.33
N LYS A 99 -12.66 -11.91 2.43
CA LYS A 99 -13.06 -12.89 1.40
C LYS A 99 -14.59 -12.96 1.24
N GLN A 100 -15.34 -12.97 2.34
CA GLN A 100 -16.82 -12.96 2.32
C GLN A 100 -17.38 -11.73 1.60
N ASN A 101 -16.67 -10.62 1.70
CA ASN A 101 -17.04 -9.34 1.07
C ASN A 101 -16.38 -9.13 -0.31
N ASN A 102 -15.68 -10.13 -0.85
CA ASN A 102 -15.01 -10.09 -2.17
C ASN A 102 -14.01 -8.93 -2.33
N ILE A 103 -13.36 -8.50 -1.26
CA ILE A 103 -12.32 -7.48 -1.31
C ILE A 103 -10.96 -8.09 -0.98
N PRO A 104 -9.90 -7.90 -1.81
CA PRO A 104 -8.59 -8.47 -1.55
C PRO A 104 -7.92 -7.83 -0.34
N LEU A 105 -7.36 -8.66 0.55
CA LEU A 105 -6.57 -8.23 1.70
C LEU A 105 -5.10 -8.64 1.51
N ILE A 106 -4.20 -7.67 1.65
CA ILE A 106 -2.74 -7.85 1.65
C ILE A 106 -2.28 -7.72 3.11
N PRO A 107 -2.08 -8.84 3.84
CA PRO A 107 -1.67 -8.78 5.23
C PRO A 107 -0.18 -8.50 5.39
N GLY A 108 0.16 -7.83 6.49
CA GLY A 108 1.53 -7.64 6.93
C GLY A 108 2.11 -8.94 7.50
N VAL A 109 3.39 -9.18 7.22
CA VAL A 109 4.18 -10.27 7.77
C VAL A 109 5.61 -9.80 8.03
N GLN A 110 6.28 -10.45 8.96
CA GLN A 110 7.69 -10.19 9.30
C GLN A 110 8.49 -11.47 9.42
N THR A 111 7.88 -12.57 9.82
CA THR A 111 8.54 -13.83 10.17
C THR A 111 8.16 -14.98 9.23
N PRO A 112 9.01 -16.02 9.10
CA PRO A 112 8.67 -17.22 8.33
C PRO A 112 7.35 -17.87 8.76
N SER A 113 7.05 -17.90 10.07
CA SER A 113 5.81 -18.51 10.57
C SER A 113 4.56 -17.74 10.11
N GLU A 114 4.63 -16.41 10.03
CA GLU A 114 3.53 -15.60 9.50
C GLU A 114 3.36 -15.79 7.99
N ILE A 115 4.48 -15.89 7.26
CA ILE A 115 4.47 -16.16 5.82
C ILE A 115 3.82 -17.52 5.54
N ILE A 116 4.20 -18.59 6.29
CA ILE A 116 3.62 -19.91 6.15
C ILE A 116 2.11 -19.87 6.38
N LYS A 117 1.64 -19.25 7.47
CA LYS A 117 0.21 -19.12 7.77
C LYS A 117 -0.56 -18.38 6.68
N ALA A 118 0.01 -17.30 6.14
CA ALA A 118 -0.62 -16.56 5.05
C ALA A 118 -0.68 -17.39 3.77
N ASN A 119 0.38 -18.15 3.45
CA ASN A 119 0.44 -19.03 2.29
C ASN A 119 -0.57 -20.18 2.40
N GLU A 120 -0.66 -20.86 3.56
CA GLU A 120 -1.66 -21.90 3.84
C GLU A 120 -3.10 -21.39 3.65
N ALA A 121 -3.34 -20.08 3.89
CA ALA A 121 -4.62 -19.44 3.63
C ALA A 121 -4.83 -19.03 2.15
N GLY A 122 -3.88 -19.37 1.27
CA GLY A 122 -3.92 -19.13 -0.18
C GLY A 122 -3.44 -17.76 -0.62
N LEU A 123 -2.71 -17.03 0.24
CA LEU A 123 -2.15 -15.72 -0.10
C LEU A 123 -0.74 -15.87 -0.67
N THR A 124 -0.50 -15.23 -1.82
CA THR A 124 0.79 -15.19 -2.50
C THR A 124 1.38 -13.78 -2.60
N THR A 125 0.63 -12.75 -2.18
CA THR A 125 1.10 -11.36 -2.11
C THR A 125 0.95 -10.86 -0.68
N LEU A 126 2.07 -10.45 -0.06
CA LEU A 126 2.14 -10.08 1.35
C LEU A 126 2.85 -8.74 1.51
N LYS A 127 2.41 -7.92 2.47
CA LYS A 127 3.14 -6.73 2.90
C LYS A 127 4.27 -7.17 3.83
N PHE A 128 5.51 -6.79 3.54
CA PHE A 128 6.64 -6.96 4.47
C PHE A 128 6.77 -5.70 5.31
N PHE A 129 6.46 -5.77 6.61
CA PHE A 129 6.34 -4.60 7.48
C PHE A 129 6.75 -4.87 8.93
N PRO A 130 7.46 -3.92 9.58
CA PRO A 130 8.12 -2.73 9.01
C PRO A 130 9.44 -3.11 8.30
N ALA A 131 9.59 -2.80 7.00
CA ALA A 131 10.62 -3.39 6.13
C ALA A 131 12.04 -3.15 6.62
N GLU A 132 12.49 -1.90 6.78
CA GLU A 132 13.85 -1.57 7.18
C GLU A 132 14.20 -2.12 8.57
N LEU A 133 13.30 -1.96 9.54
CA LEU A 133 13.50 -2.45 10.91
C LEU A 133 13.50 -3.98 10.99
N SER A 134 12.96 -4.67 9.98
CA SER A 134 12.86 -6.14 9.94
C SER A 134 14.01 -6.81 9.18
N GLY A 135 15.05 -6.05 8.82
CA GLY A 135 16.23 -6.55 8.11
C GLY A 135 16.26 -6.25 6.62
N GLY A 136 15.31 -5.46 6.13
CA GLY A 136 15.35 -4.84 4.81
C GLY A 136 15.52 -5.79 3.63
N VAL A 137 16.28 -5.33 2.66
CA VAL A 137 16.61 -6.06 1.43
C VAL A 137 17.25 -7.43 1.70
N ASP A 138 18.15 -7.51 2.69
CA ASP A 138 18.85 -8.78 2.97
C ASP A 138 17.91 -9.85 3.55
N ARG A 139 16.91 -9.46 4.32
CA ARG A 139 15.88 -10.39 4.79
C ARG A 139 15.05 -10.93 3.63
N LEU A 140 14.63 -10.08 2.69
CA LEU A 140 13.87 -10.51 1.52
C LEU A 140 14.69 -11.35 0.55
N LYS A 141 16.01 -11.11 0.41
CA LYS A 141 16.92 -12.01 -0.31
C LYS A 141 16.94 -13.40 0.30
N ALA A 142 17.02 -13.50 1.64
CA ALA A 142 16.98 -14.79 2.33
C ALA A 142 15.64 -15.51 2.12
N TYR A 143 14.51 -14.78 2.14
CA TYR A 143 13.19 -15.38 1.90
C TYR A 143 12.98 -15.87 0.48
N ARG A 144 13.63 -15.28 -0.52
CA ARG A 144 13.51 -15.67 -1.94
C ARG A 144 13.75 -17.15 -2.18
N SER A 145 14.74 -17.74 -1.51
CA SER A 145 15.09 -19.15 -1.68
C SER A 145 14.12 -20.11 -1.00
N VAL A 146 13.38 -19.63 0.00
CA VAL A 146 12.50 -20.47 0.84
C VAL A 146 11.03 -20.32 0.42
N PHE A 147 10.62 -19.11 -0.03
CA PHE A 147 9.26 -18.73 -0.38
C PHE A 147 9.22 -18.22 -1.83
N SER A 148 9.54 -19.09 -2.79
CA SER A 148 9.66 -18.71 -4.21
C SER A 148 8.33 -18.32 -4.87
N ASP A 149 7.21 -18.73 -4.29
CA ASP A 149 5.84 -18.48 -4.72
C ASP A 149 5.22 -17.21 -4.11
N ILE A 150 5.94 -16.57 -3.16
CA ILE A 150 5.47 -15.37 -2.47
C ILE A 150 6.07 -14.11 -3.10
N LYS A 151 5.21 -13.12 -3.32
CA LYS A 151 5.59 -11.74 -3.68
C LYS A 151 5.40 -10.81 -2.50
N PHE A 152 6.40 -9.97 -2.24
CA PHE A 152 6.36 -9.03 -1.12
C PHE A 152 6.13 -7.59 -1.60
N ILE A 153 5.48 -6.81 -0.74
CA ILE A 153 5.37 -5.36 -0.83
C ILE A 153 6.01 -4.77 0.42
N PRO A 154 7.34 -4.57 0.42
CA PRO A 154 8.04 -3.95 1.55
C PRO A 154 7.51 -2.54 1.78
N THR A 155 7.24 -2.24 3.06
CA THR A 155 6.70 -0.96 3.52
C THR A 155 7.31 -0.61 4.89
N GLY A 156 7.63 0.68 5.09
CA GLY A 156 8.25 1.17 6.32
C GLY A 156 9.74 1.41 6.18
N GLY A 157 10.11 2.69 6.13
CA GLY A 157 11.47 3.16 5.87
C GLY A 157 11.87 3.15 4.39
N ILE A 158 10.89 3.04 3.47
CA ILE A 158 11.16 3.10 2.02
C ILE A 158 11.26 4.56 1.57
N THR A 159 12.34 4.86 0.86
CA THR A 159 12.66 6.17 0.27
C THR A 159 13.11 5.99 -1.19
N ASN A 160 13.29 7.08 -1.94
CA ASN A 160 13.82 7.01 -3.32
C ASN A 160 15.21 6.37 -3.38
N GLU A 161 16.04 6.55 -2.34
CA GLU A 161 17.41 6.02 -2.28
C GLU A 161 17.46 4.49 -2.17
N ASN A 162 16.48 3.87 -1.46
CA ASN A 162 16.50 2.43 -1.23
C ASN A 162 15.46 1.63 -2.05
N ALA A 163 14.44 2.30 -2.61
CA ALA A 163 13.35 1.65 -3.34
C ALA A 163 13.83 0.72 -4.46
N LEU A 164 14.80 1.16 -5.27
CA LEU A 164 15.33 0.36 -6.37
C LEU A 164 16.05 -0.91 -5.89
N SER A 165 16.69 -0.87 -4.72
CA SER A 165 17.35 -2.03 -4.13
C SER A 165 16.33 -3.13 -3.76
N TYR A 166 15.12 -2.74 -3.35
CA TYR A 166 14.01 -3.64 -3.12
C TYR A 166 13.41 -4.16 -4.42
N LEU A 167 13.13 -3.26 -5.38
CA LEU A 167 12.52 -3.62 -6.67
C LEU A 167 13.41 -4.49 -7.56
N ALA A 168 14.72 -4.50 -7.33
CA ALA A 168 15.66 -5.40 -8.00
C ALA A 168 15.50 -6.88 -7.56
N LEU A 169 14.73 -7.16 -6.51
CA LEU A 169 14.47 -8.52 -6.04
C LEU A 169 13.26 -9.12 -6.75
N ASP A 170 13.42 -10.31 -7.35
CA ASP A 170 12.36 -11.01 -8.08
C ASP A 170 11.13 -11.34 -7.22
N ASN A 171 11.31 -11.45 -5.89
CA ASN A 171 10.22 -11.69 -4.95
C ASN A 171 9.58 -10.39 -4.41
N VAL A 172 9.92 -9.22 -4.96
CA VAL A 172 9.27 -7.94 -4.64
C VAL A 172 8.40 -7.51 -5.82
N MET A 173 7.11 -7.30 -5.56
CA MET A 173 6.13 -6.86 -6.55
C MET A 173 6.11 -5.35 -6.71
N ALA A 174 6.10 -4.64 -5.58
CA ALA A 174 6.02 -3.19 -5.48
C ALA A 174 6.61 -2.75 -4.14
N VAL A 175 6.80 -1.45 -3.94
CA VAL A 175 7.18 -0.87 -2.65
C VAL A 175 6.09 0.05 -2.12
N GLY A 176 5.89 0.07 -0.79
CA GLY A 176 5.00 1.01 -0.11
C GLY A 176 5.79 2.16 0.51
N ALA A 177 5.58 3.39 0.05
CA ALA A 177 6.37 4.55 0.46
C ALA A 177 5.50 5.69 1.02
N SER A 178 5.68 6.02 2.31
CA SER A 178 5.03 7.15 2.96
C SER A 178 5.79 8.47 2.83
N ALA A 179 7.09 8.41 2.52
CA ALA A 179 7.92 9.61 2.42
C ALA A 179 7.50 10.54 1.27
N LEU A 180 6.85 10.00 0.24
CA LEU A 180 6.45 10.75 -0.96
C LEU A 180 5.24 11.66 -0.72
N ILE A 181 4.34 11.23 0.20
CA ILE A 181 3.10 11.93 0.54
C ILE A 181 2.98 11.94 2.07
N SER A 182 3.93 12.58 2.75
CA SER A 182 3.86 12.66 4.21
C SER A 182 2.61 13.41 4.67
N PRO A 183 2.04 13.08 5.83
CA PRO A 183 0.90 13.84 6.38
C PRO A 183 1.19 15.33 6.52
N ASP A 184 2.44 15.72 6.77
CA ASP A 184 2.83 17.12 6.87
C ASP A 184 2.69 17.84 5.52
N LEU A 185 3.06 17.21 4.39
CA LEU A 185 2.87 17.74 3.05
C LEU A 185 1.39 17.89 2.69
N VAL A 186 0.56 16.92 3.08
CA VAL A 186 -0.89 16.98 2.88
C VAL A 186 -1.49 18.12 3.71
N ASN A 187 -1.18 18.19 5.00
CA ASN A 187 -1.71 19.21 5.92
C ASN A 187 -1.28 20.63 5.51
N SER A 188 -0.07 20.78 4.95
CA SER A 188 0.42 22.07 4.41
C SER A 188 -0.07 22.38 2.99
N LYS A 189 -0.87 21.47 2.39
CA LYS A 189 -1.37 21.58 1.01
C LYS A 189 -0.24 21.75 -0.02
N SER A 190 0.90 21.12 0.22
CA SER A 190 2.09 21.19 -0.64
C SER A 190 1.97 20.29 -1.89
N TRP A 191 0.84 20.42 -2.62
CA TRP A 191 0.48 19.54 -3.74
C TRP A 191 1.52 19.50 -4.86
N SER A 192 2.17 20.64 -5.14
CA SER A 192 3.24 20.72 -6.13
C SER A 192 4.46 19.89 -5.74
N GLU A 193 4.81 19.88 -4.46
CA GLU A 193 5.92 19.07 -3.93
C GLU A 193 5.57 17.57 -3.96
N ILE A 194 4.37 17.21 -3.52
CA ILE A 194 3.86 15.83 -3.62
C ILE A 194 3.92 15.34 -5.06
N LYS A 195 3.43 16.14 -6.01
CA LYS A 195 3.48 15.79 -7.44
C LYS A 195 4.92 15.56 -7.94
N ASN A 196 5.84 16.42 -7.55
CA ASN A 196 7.25 16.28 -7.94
C ASN A 196 7.87 14.99 -7.36
N ASN A 197 7.65 14.72 -6.07
CA ASN A 197 8.11 13.51 -5.40
C ASN A 197 7.60 12.24 -6.10
N LEU A 198 6.31 12.21 -6.45
CA LEU A 198 5.69 11.09 -7.16
C LEU A 198 6.27 10.90 -8.56
N LYS A 199 6.43 11.98 -9.34
CA LYS A 199 7.00 11.93 -10.70
C LYS A 199 8.45 11.47 -10.67
N GLU A 200 9.26 11.99 -9.76
CA GLU A 200 10.65 11.57 -9.59
C GLU A 200 10.76 10.08 -9.27
N SER A 201 9.95 9.60 -8.32
CA SER A 201 9.90 8.17 -7.97
C SER A 201 9.49 7.31 -9.16
N LYS A 202 8.46 7.74 -9.93
CA LYS A 202 8.01 7.01 -11.11
C LYS A 202 9.07 6.96 -12.20
N GLU A 203 9.78 8.06 -12.43
CA GLU A 203 10.90 8.09 -13.37
C GLU A 203 12.05 7.18 -12.97
N LEU A 204 12.41 7.16 -11.68
CA LEU A 204 13.44 6.26 -11.16
C LEU A 204 13.07 4.80 -11.39
N ILE A 205 11.82 4.42 -11.09
CA ILE A 205 11.30 3.05 -11.27
C ILE A 205 11.28 2.66 -12.76
N ASN A 206 10.91 3.55 -13.66
CA ASN A 206 10.82 3.26 -15.09
C ASN A 206 12.20 3.12 -15.77
N LYS A 207 13.27 3.60 -15.15
CA LYS A 207 14.66 3.50 -15.65
C LYS A 207 15.36 2.21 -15.18
N SER A 208 14.76 1.48 -14.23
CA SER A 208 15.31 0.25 -13.64
C SER A 208 14.76 -1.01 -14.34
#